data_f72953b60d930a16c7433d5e1f057cf0
#
_entry.id   f72953b60d930a16c7433d5e1f057cf0
#
_cell.length_a   1.000
_cell.length_b   1.000
_cell.length_c   1.000
_cell.angle_alpha   90.00
_cell.angle_beta   90.00
_cell.angle_gamma   90.00
#
_symmetry.space_group_name_H-M   'P 1'
#
loop_
_entity.id
_entity.type
_entity.pdbx_description
1 polymer ?
#
loop_
_entity_poly.entity_id
_entity_poly.type
_entity_poly.pdbx_seq_one_letter_code
_entity_poly.pdbx_strand_id
1 'polypeptide(L)'
;MYILKDYDINLEKIINEGIRKPNRTGVDTISLFGLQGRYRIDEYFPIPTRRKYVYKSIFAELLWMLSGSTDVNDLEKMGSKIWSAWRDKKFEQENGYNDGELGPIYGFQFRHFGGDYNLRKSDPEGVDQVSFIINELKTNKYSRRIIINLWNPIDVLTNKVKLPPCHYSFQIIVDSHDRLTGILTQRSGDWLLGVSANIFFYSAFLYMIGQQTGLTPFELVHNVSDSHVYVNQLDAANEYLKRPEIDSPRLILRKAKDIFSYTLDDFEIVDYNPLASIKVPVAI
;
A
#
# COMPACT_ATOMS: atom_id res chain seq x y z
N MET A 1 -5.70 0.45 22.59
CA MET A 1 -6.27 1.75 22.09
C MET A 1 -6.60 1.63 20.60
N TYR A 2 -7.73 2.14 20.15
CA TYR A 2 -8.10 2.19 18.74
C TYR A 2 -7.44 3.37 18.02
N ILE A 3 -6.66 3.11 16.96
CA ILE A 3 -5.84 4.15 16.29
C ILE A 3 -6.32 4.51 14.87
N LEU A 4 -7.42 3.92 14.38
CA LEU A 4 -7.96 4.19 13.03
C LEU A 4 -9.08 5.24 13.01
N LYS A 5 -9.11 6.15 13.98
CA LYS A 5 -10.17 7.18 14.07
C LYS A 5 -10.28 8.06 12.83
N ASP A 6 -9.15 8.51 12.30
CA ASP A 6 -9.14 9.34 11.07
C ASP A 6 -9.67 8.58 9.86
N TYR A 7 -9.40 7.25 9.79
CA TYR A 7 -9.97 6.40 8.74
C TYR A 7 -11.50 6.36 8.82
N ASP A 8 -12.05 6.17 10.02
CA ASP A 8 -13.50 6.10 10.25
C ASP A 8 -14.18 7.43 9.99
N ILE A 9 -13.62 8.53 10.53
CA ILE A 9 -14.13 9.90 10.30
C ILE A 9 -14.15 10.23 8.81
N ASN A 10 -13.09 9.89 8.09
CA ASN A 10 -13.01 10.14 6.65
C ASN A 10 -13.99 9.27 5.86
N LEU A 11 -14.20 8.00 6.25
CA LEU A 11 -15.21 7.14 5.66
C LEU A 11 -16.62 7.73 5.84
N GLU A 12 -16.93 8.20 7.03
CA GLU A 12 -18.21 8.85 7.33
C GLU A 12 -18.40 10.13 6.50
N LYS A 13 -17.36 10.97 6.38
CA LYS A 13 -17.40 12.15 5.51
C LYS A 13 -17.62 11.80 4.04
N ILE A 14 -16.97 10.78 3.51
CA ILE A 14 -17.17 10.35 2.12
C ILE A 14 -18.66 9.99 1.90
N ILE A 15 -19.26 9.23 2.81
CA ILE A 15 -20.64 8.79 2.67
C ILE A 15 -21.62 9.97 2.76
N ASN A 16 -21.39 10.91 3.68
CA ASN A 16 -22.34 11.99 3.99
C ASN A 16 -22.18 13.24 3.11
N GLU A 17 -20.94 13.55 2.69
CA GLU A 17 -20.59 14.80 2.00
C GLU A 17 -20.10 14.57 0.56
N GLY A 18 -19.80 13.30 0.19
CA GLY A 18 -19.24 12.95 -1.11
C GLY A 18 -20.20 13.17 -2.27
N ILE A 19 -19.63 13.41 -3.44
CA ILE A 19 -20.36 13.64 -4.69
C ILE A 19 -20.39 12.34 -5.49
N ARG A 20 -21.58 11.94 -5.98
CA ARG A 20 -21.71 10.80 -6.86
C ARG A 20 -21.14 11.12 -8.24
N LYS A 21 -20.26 10.24 -8.74
CA LYS A 21 -19.68 10.37 -10.08
C LYS A 21 -19.51 9.00 -10.76
N PRO A 22 -19.59 8.95 -12.11
CA PRO A 22 -19.25 7.76 -12.87
C PRO A 22 -17.74 7.53 -12.91
N ASN A 23 -17.33 6.30 -13.23
CA ASN A 23 -15.93 5.95 -13.49
C ASN A 23 -15.83 4.78 -14.50
N ARG A 24 -14.59 4.37 -14.83
CA ARG A 24 -14.33 3.35 -15.86
C ARG A 24 -14.88 1.95 -15.56
N THR A 25 -15.17 1.62 -14.30
CA THR A 25 -15.66 0.27 -13.91
C THR A 25 -17.15 0.06 -14.18
N GLY A 26 -17.87 1.11 -14.58
CA GLY A 26 -19.33 1.08 -14.77
C GLY A 26 -20.13 1.11 -13.44
N VAL A 27 -19.47 1.12 -12.29
CA VAL A 27 -20.09 1.28 -10.98
C VAL A 27 -19.74 2.66 -10.42
N ASP A 28 -20.74 3.51 -10.23
CA ASP A 28 -20.54 4.87 -9.69
C ASP A 28 -19.85 4.84 -8.34
N THR A 29 -19.19 5.95 -8.00
CA THR A 29 -18.59 6.20 -6.69
C THR A 29 -19.24 7.39 -5.99
N ILE A 30 -19.22 7.36 -4.67
CA ILE A 30 -19.39 8.54 -3.82
C ILE A 30 -17.98 8.99 -3.46
N SER A 31 -17.59 10.19 -3.86
CA SER A 31 -16.19 10.68 -3.78
C SER A 31 -16.10 12.01 -3.06
N LEU A 32 -15.07 12.13 -2.21
CA LEU A 32 -14.64 13.37 -1.58
C LEU A 32 -13.14 13.56 -1.82
N PHE A 33 -12.70 14.79 -2.12
CA PHE A 33 -11.35 15.01 -2.63
C PHE A 33 -10.40 15.58 -1.57
N GLY A 34 -9.15 15.08 -1.57
CA GLY A 34 -8.08 15.64 -0.76
C GLY A 34 -8.17 15.30 0.72
N LEU A 35 -8.58 14.08 1.08
CA LEU A 35 -8.62 13.66 2.47
C LEU A 35 -7.23 13.24 2.98
N GLN A 36 -6.97 13.54 4.25
CA GLN A 36 -5.78 13.10 4.98
C GLN A 36 -6.20 12.32 6.24
N GLY A 37 -5.46 11.26 6.54
CA GLY A 37 -5.52 10.54 7.81
C GLY A 37 -4.14 10.45 8.44
N ARG A 38 -4.06 10.45 9.77
CA ARG A 38 -2.83 10.34 10.56
C ARG A 38 -2.93 9.16 11.52
N TYR A 39 -1.95 8.27 11.47
CA TYR A 39 -1.98 7.02 12.22
C TYR A 39 -0.70 6.91 13.04
N ARG A 40 -0.85 6.99 14.37
CA ARG A 40 0.27 6.77 15.31
C ARG A 40 0.55 5.27 15.38
N ILE A 41 1.77 4.88 15.04
CA ILE A 41 2.16 3.48 14.87
C ILE A 41 3.26 3.03 15.85
N ASP A 42 3.66 3.88 16.77
CA ASP A 42 4.73 3.61 17.74
C ASP A 42 4.36 2.55 18.80
N GLU A 43 3.08 2.37 19.11
CA GLU A 43 2.61 1.38 20.09
C GLU A 43 1.66 0.35 19.47
N TYR A 44 0.83 0.78 18.51
CA TYR A 44 -0.23 -0.03 17.92
C TYR A 44 -0.07 -0.08 16.40
N PHE A 45 -0.59 -1.15 15.80
CA PHE A 45 -0.49 -1.37 14.37
C PHE A 45 -1.86 -1.16 13.69
N PRO A 46 -1.96 -0.37 12.59
CA PRO A 46 -3.24 0.12 12.06
C PRO A 46 -3.93 -0.88 11.13
N ILE A 47 -4.19 -2.09 11.58
CA ILE A 47 -5.09 -3.03 10.89
C ILE A 47 -6.51 -2.79 11.37
N PRO A 48 -7.51 -2.66 10.47
CA PRO A 48 -8.89 -2.55 10.88
C PRO A 48 -9.37 -3.72 11.74
N THR A 49 -10.01 -3.39 12.87
CA THR A 49 -10.53 -4.36 13.83
C THR A 49 -12.06 -4.47 13.81
N ARG A 50 -12.76 -3.46 13.27
CA ARG A 50 -14.23 -3.51 13.06
C ARG A 50 -14.64 -4.55 12.00
N ARG A 51 -13.69 -5.11 11.26
CA ARG A 51 -13.85 -6.29 10.40
C ARG A 51 -12.53 -7.05 10.30
N LYS A 52 -12.62 -8.36 10.06
CA LYS A 52 -11.44 -9.21 9.87
C LYS A 52 -10.79 -8.97 8.52
N TYR A 53 -9.46 -8.83 8.51
CA TYR A 53 -8.60 -8.74 7.32
C TYR A 53 -7.73 -9.97 7.16
N VAL A 54 -7.44 -10.35 5.91
CA VAL A 54 -6.43 -11.35 5.56
C VAL A 54 -5.08 -10.62 5.42
N TYR A 55 -4.54 -10.13 6.54
CA TYR A 55 -3.36 -9.28 6.57
C TYR A 55 -2.11 -9.92 5.97
N LYS A 56 -1.97 -11.25 6.03
CA LYS A 56 -0.85 -11.98 5.41
C LYS A 56 -0.78 -11.75 3.91
N SER A 57 -1.91 -11.60 3.22
CA SER A 57 -1.94 -11.28 1.79
C SER A 57 -1.33 -9.92 1.47
N ILE A 58 -1.48 -8.93 2.36
CA ILE A 58 -0.91 -7.59 2.19
C ILE A 58 0.58 -7.57 2.55
N PHE A 59 1.02 -8.35 3.55
CA PHE A 59 2.45 -8.52 3.80
C PHE A 59 3.15 -9.27 2.65
N ALA A 60 2.49 -10.27 2.05
CA ALA A 60 2.99 -10.91 0.84
C ALA A 60 3.13 -9.92 -0.32
N GLU A 61 2.14 -9.03 -0.51
CA GLU A 61 2.19 -7.96 -1.51
C GLU A 61 3.37 -7.00 -1.26
N LEU A 62 3.61 -6.60 -0.01
CA LEU A 62 4.75 -5.75 0.36
C LEU A 62 6.08 -6.41 -0.02
N LEU A 63 6.27 -7.67 0.39
CA LEU A 63 7.49 -8.41 0.08
C LEU A 63 7.66 -8.66 -1.42
N TRP A 64 6.57 -8.97 -2.13
CA TRP A 64 6.56 -9.11 -3.58
C TRP A 64 6.97 -7.82 -4.29
N MET A 65 6.43 -6.66 -3.89
CA MET A 65 6.83 -5.36 -4.46
C MET A 65 8.29 -5.04 -4.13
N LEU A 66 8.76 -5.31 -2.91
CA LEU A 66 10.16 -5.09 -2.51
C LEU A 66 11.15 -6.01 -3.25
N SER A 67 10.72 -7.19 -3.71
CA SER A 67 11.55 -8.06 -4.55
C SER A 67 11.80 -7.50 -5.96
N GLY A 68 11.05 -6.47 -6.37
CA GLY A 68 11.07 -5.94 -7.74
C GLY A 68 10.19 -6.70 -8.72
N SER A 69 9.55 -7.79 -8.29
CA SER A 69 8.67 -8.57 -9.15
C SER A 69 7.39 -7.82 -9.52
N THR A 70 6.91 -8.08 -10.72
CA THR A 70 5.64 -7.59 -11.26
C THR A 70 4.80 -8.74 -11.84
N ASP A 71 5.26 -9.96 -11.58
CA ASP A 71 4.60 -11.19 -12.01
C ASP A 71 3.64 -11.69 -10.92
N VAL A 72 2.35 -11.77 -11.24
CA VAL A 72 1.29 -12.24 -10.33
C VAL A 72 1.55 -13.68 -9.87
N ASN A 73 2.21 -14.51 -10.71
CA ASN A 73 2.56 -15.88 -10.34
C ASN A 73 3.47 -15.94 -9.12
N ASP A 74 4.38 -14.97 -8.96
CA ASP A 74 5.27 -14.93 -7.80
C ASP A 74 4.50 -14.59 -6.52
N LEU A 75 3.55 -13.65 -6.59
CA LEU A 75 2.69 -13.33 -5.46
C LEU A 75 1.77 -14.50 -5.09
N GLU A 76 1.24 -15.24 -6.07
CA GLU A 76 0.40 -16.43 -5.84
C GLU A 76 1.19 -17.56 -5.14
N LYS A 77 2.47 -17.75 -5.48
CA LYS A 77 3.36 -18.67 -4.77
C LYS A 77 3.55 -18.29 -3.29
N MET A 78 3.45 -17.00 -2.97
CA MET A 78 3.46 -16.49 -1.59
C MET A 78 2.10 -16.62 -0.88
N GLY A 79 1.09 -17.22 -1.53
CA GLY A 79 -0.23 -17.48 -0.96
C GLY A 79 -1.24 -16.34 -1.09
N SER A 80 -0.96 -15.30 -1.88
CA SER A 80 -1.87 -14.16 -2.08
C SER A 80 -2.38 -14.10 -3.53
N LYS A 81 -3.70 -13.95 -3.68
CA LYS A 81 -4.39 -13.83 -4.98
C LYS A 81 -5.00 -12.46 -5.23
N ILE A 82 -4.59 -11.46 -4.45
CA ILE A 82 -5.22 -10.13 -4.51
C ILE A 82 -4.99 -9.40 -5.84
N TRP A 83 -3.99 -9.81 -6.62
CA TRP A 83 -3.70 -9.28 -7.96
C TRP A 83 -4.16 -10.18 -9.11
N SER A 84 -4.70 -11.37 -8.85
CA SER A 84 -5.10 -12.34 -9.90
C SER A 84 -6.15 -11.80 -10.87
N ALA A 85 -7.02 -10.90 -10.40
CA ALA A 85 -8.07 -10.28 -11.21
C ALA A 85 -7.54 -9.31 -12.28
N TRP A 86 -6.28 -8.88 -12.19
CA TRP A 86 -5.65 -7.98 -13.17
C TRP A 86 -4.87 -8.71 -14.26
N ARG A 87 -4.86 -10.05 -14.27
CA ARG A 87 -4.31 -10.82 -15.39
C ARG A 87 -5.08 -10.48 -16.67
N ASP A 88 -4.35 -10.22 -17.76
CA ASP A 88 -4.95 -9.87 -19.04
C ASP A 88 -4.06 -10.32 -20.19
N LYS A 89 -4.44 -11.41 -20.82
CA LYS A 89 -3.68 -12.00 -21.93
C LYS A 89 -3.54 -11.07 -23.14
N LYS A 90 -4.53 -10.21 -23.39
CA LYS A 90 -4.45 -9.24 -24.48
C LYS A 90 -3.39 -8.19 -24.18
N PHE A 91 -3.40 -7.62 -22.96
CA PHE A 91 -2.39 -6.67 -22.50
C PHE A 91 -0.98 -7.27 -22.54
N GLU A 92 -0.83 -8.51 -22.06
CA GLU A 92 0.45 -9.23 -22.07
C GLU A 92 0.99 -9.40 -23.49
N GLN A 93 0.15 -9.85 -24.44
CA GLN A 93 0.53 -10.04 -25.83
C GLN A 93 0.87 -8.72 -26.54
N GLU A 94 0.09 -7.66 -26.34
CA GLU A 94 0.32 -6.33 -26.95
C GLU A 94 1.65 -5.71 -26.47
N ASN A 95 2.12 -6.05 -25.27
CA ASN A 95 3.36 -5.55 -24.69
C ASN A 95 4.55 -6.52 -24.76
N GLY A 96 4.35 -7.74 -25.27
CA GLY A 96 5.41 -8.77 -25.27
C GLY A 96 5.76 -9.28 -23.87
N TYR A 97 4.79 -9.31 -22.97
CA TYR A 97 4.95 -9.79 -21.59
C TYR A 97 4.61 -11.27 -21.48
N ASN A 98 5.13 -11.93 -20.42
CA ASN A 98 4.76 -13.30 -20.14
C ASN A 98 3.45 -13.36 -19.36
N ASP A 99 2.84 -14.57 -19.28
CA ASP A 99 1.61 -14.80 -18.53
C ASP A 99 1.75 -14.40 -17.06
N GLY A 100 0.91 -13.48 -16.62
CA GLY A 100 0.89 -12.92 -15.28
C GLY A 100 1.73 -11.67 -15.06
N GLU A 101 2.49 -11.20 -16.04
CA GLU A 101 3.27 -9.96 -15.93
C GLU A 101 2.38 -8.72 -16.13
N LEU A 102 2.45 -7.79 -15.20
CA LEU A 102 1.62 -6.58 -15.18
C LEU A 102 2.32 -5.33 -15.74
N GLY A 103 3.53 -5.50 -16.30
CA GLY A 103 4.36 -4.40 -16.75
C GLY A 103 5.13 -3.72 -15.59
N PRO A 104 5.81 -2.59 -15.85
CA PRO A 104 6.65 -1.90 -14.87
C PRO A 104 5.82 -1.19 -13.79
N ILE A 105 5.02 -1.96 -13.04
CA ILE A 105 4.23 -1.50 -11.89
C ILE A 105 5.11 -1.37 -10.63
N TYR A 106 4.52 -1.14 -9.49
CA TYR A 106 5.08 -0.89 -8.18
C TYR A 106 6.43 -1.57 -7.89
N GLY A 107 6.55 -2.90 -8.02
CA GLY A 107 7.77 -3.62 -7.71
C GLY A 107 8.95 -3.17 -8.58
N PHE A 108 8.72 -3.03 -9.87
CA PHE A 108 9.74 -2.52 -10.79
C PHE A 108 10.14 -1.09 -10.45
N GLN A 109 9.17 -0.22 -10.18
CA GLN A 109 9.45 1.18 -9.83
C GLN A 109 10.18 1.29 -8.48
N PHE A 110 9.91 0.44 -7.50
CA PHE A 110 10.66 0.39 -6.24
C PHE A 110 12.14 0.13 -6.46
N ARG A 111 12.49 -0.81 -7.37
CA ARG A 111 13.83 -1.37 -7.50
C ARG A 111 14.60 -0.91 -8.73
N HIS A 112 13.91 -0.47 -9.78
CA HIS A 112 14.49 -0.20 -11.10
C HIS A 112 13.86 1.03 -11.76
N PHE A 113 13.58 2.09 -11.00
CA PHE A 113 12.93 3.29 -11.53
C PHE A 113 13.72 3.87 -12.71
N GLY A 114 13.08 4.01 -13.87
CA GLY A 114 13.69 4.51 -15.09
C GLY A 114 14.54 3.48 -15.87
N GLY A 115 14.61 2.24 -15.39
CA GLY A 115 15.27 1.14 -16.09
C GLY A 115 14.47 0.59 -17.29
N ASP A 116 15.09 -0.27 -18.08
CA ASP A 116 14.44 -0.94 -19.21
C ASP A 116 13.69 -2.20 -18.75
N TYR A 117 12.37 -2.15 -18.76
CA TYR A 117 11.56 -3.30 -18.36
C TYR A 117 11.73 -4.53 -19.26
N ASN A 118 12.19 -4.38 -20.51
CA ASN A 118 12.49 -5.52 -21.37
C ASN A 118 13.68 -6.35 -20.82
N LEU A 119 14.55 -5.74 -20.06
CA LEU A 119 15.70 -6.37 -19.41
C LEU A 119 15.42 -6.84 -17.97
N ARG A 120 14.15 -6.80 -17.52
CA ARG A 120 13.74 -7.10 -16.12
C ARG A 120 14.22 -8.45 -15.55
N LYS A 121 14.51 -9.43 -16.41
CA LYS A 121 15.01 -10.76 -16.02
C LYS A 121 16.55 -10.88 -16.09
N SER A 122 17.23 -9.85 -16.52
CA SER A 122 18.70 -9.83 -16.64
C SER A 122 19.29 -8.68 -15.81
N ASP A 123 19.39 -7.51 -16.42
CA ASP A 123 19.86 -6.29 -15.76
C ASP A 123 19.08 -5.09 -16.33
N PRO A 124 17.93 -4.73 -15.70
CA PRO A 124 17.09 -3.63 -16.17
C PRO A 124 17.70 -2.26 -15.92
N GLU A 125 18.82 -2.17 -15.18
CA GLU A 125 19.38 -0.91 -14.69
C GLU A 125 18.38 -0.10 -13.85
N GLY A 126 18.45 1.25 -13.92
CA GLY A 126 17.54 2.14 -13.20
C GLY A 126 17.97 2.37 -11.75
N VAL A 127 17.10 3.03 -11.00
CA VAL A 127 17.37 3.43 -9.62
C VAL A 127 16.68 2.48 -8.65
N ASP A 128 17.46 1.81 -7.79
CA ASP A 128 16.93 1.11 -6.61
C ASP A 128 16.60 2.13 -5.52
N GLN A 129 15.36 2.60 -5.53
CA GLN A 129 14.87 3.61 -4.59
C GLN A 129 14.84 3.08 -3.14
N VAL A 130 14.63 1.78 -2.94
CA VAL A 130 14.59 1.17 -1.60
C VAL A 130 15.98 1.14 -0.98
N SER A 131 16.99 0.70 -1.72
CA SER A 131 18.38 0.74 -1.26
C SER A 131 18.85 2.18 -1.02
N PHE A 132 18.44 3.13 -1.89
CA PHE A 132 18.75 4.55 -1.72
C PHE A 132 18.21 5.11 -0.40
N ILE A 133 16.91 4.91 -0.08
CA ILE A 133 16.33 5.46 1.15
C ILE A 133 16.96 4.84 2.41
N ILE A 134 17.29 3.54 2.42
CA ILE A 134 17.97 2.89 3.55
C ILE A 134 19.35 3.49 3.76
N ASN A 135 20.11 3.71 2.69
CA ASN A 135 21.44 4.32 2.77
C ASN A 135 21.35 5.78 3.24
N GLU A 136 20.44 6.57 2.67
CA GLU A 136 20.27 7.98 3.01
C GLU A 136 19.85 8.14 4.48
N LEU A 137 18.94 7.31 4.99
CA LEU A 137 18.55 7.30 6.40
C LEU A 137 19.72 6.98 7.35
N LYS A 138 20.67 6.15 6.93
CA LYS A 138 21.86 5.81 7.73
C LYS A 138 22.92 6.90 7.71
N THR A 139 23.06 7.64 6.61
CA THR A 139 24.18 8.57 6.39
C THR A 139 23.78 10.05 6.55
N ASN A 140 22.51 10.39 6.23
CA ASN A 140 21.96 11.74 6.22
C ASN A 140 20.47 11.76 6.59
N LYS A 141 20.13 11.23 7.77
CA LYS A 141 18.75 10.97 8.20
C LYS A 141 17.80 12.18 8.18
N TYR A 142 18.32 13.40 8.24
CA TYR A 142 17.52 14.64 8.18
C TYR A 142 17.31 15.17 6.75
N SER A 143 17.71 14.41 5.73
CA SER A 143 17.46 14.75 4.33
C SER A 143 15.95 14.86 4.05
N ARG A 144 15.55 15.93 3.36
CA ARG A 144 14.18 16.11 2.86
C ARG A 144 13.96 15.48 1.49
N ARG A 145 14.95 14.70 1.00
CA ARG A 145 14.97 14.05 -0.32
C ARG A 145 14.75 12.54 -0.23
N ILE A 146 14.36 12.02 0.92
CA ILE A 146 14.07 10.60 1.14
C ILE A 146 12.67 10.33 0.61
N ILE A 147 12.57 10.13 -0.70
CA ILE A 147 11.32 9.97 -1.42
C ILE A 147 11.43 8.74 -2.33
N ILE A 148 10.40 7.92 -2.33
CA ILE A 148 10.12 6.90 -3.35
C ILE A 148 9.02 7.45 -4.26
N ASN A 149 9.24 7.42 -5.57
CA ASN A 149 8.27 7.77 -6.57
C ASN A 149 7.93 6.53 -7.42
N LEU A 150 6.66 6.16 -7.47
CA LEU A 150 6.20 4.98 -8.20
C LEU A 150 5.47 5.34 -9.51
N TRP A 151 5.23 6.65 -9.75
CA TRP A 151 4.60 7.12 -10.97
C TRP A 151 5.65 7.46 -12.01
N ASN A 152 5.79 6.61 -13.02
CA ASN A 152 6.59 6.89 -14.19
C ASN A 152 5.65 7.31 -15.34
N PRO A 153 5.63 8.58 -15.76
CA PRO A 153 4.75 9.06 -16.82
C PRO A 153 4.96 8.34 -18.15
N ILE A 154 6.20 7.94 -18.47
CA ILE A 154 6.49 7.24 -19.73
C ILE A 154 5.74 5.92 -19.75
N ASP A 155 5.89 5.09 -18.73
CA ASP A 155 5.28 3.77 -18.67
C ASP A 155 3.74 3.85 -18.65
N VAL A 156 3.20 4.82 -17.91
CA VAL A 156 1.75 5.01 -17.78
C VAL A 156 1.13 5.52 -19.08
N LEU A 157 1.71 6.54 -19.70
CA LEU A 157 1.14 7.18 -20.90
C LEU A 157 1.34 6.35 -22.17
N THR A 158 2.29 5.41 -22.17
CA THR A 158 2.53 4.47 -23.28
C THR A 158 1.84 3.12 -23.08
N ASN A 159 0.92 3.00 -22.11
CA ASN A 159 0.17 1.78 -21.79
C ASN A 159 1.05 0.55 -21.51
N LYS A 160 2.21 0.77 -20.88
CA LYS A 160 3.13 -0.31 -20.47
C LYS A 160 2.75 -0.96 -19.16
N VAL A 161 1.89 -0.33 -18.36
CA VAL A 161 1.42 -0.79 -17.06
C VAL A 161 -0.03 -1.23 -17.12
N LYS A 162 -0.33 -2.43 -16.60
CA LYS A 162 -1.71 -2.94 -16.55
C LYS A 162 -2.61 -2.10 -15.64
N LEU A 163 -2.07 -1.66 -14.50
CA LEU A 163 -2.76 -0.80 -13.55
C LEU A 163 -1.82 0.32 -13.10
N PRO A 164 -2.05 1.57 -13.52
CA PRO A 164 -1.27 2.72 -13.06
C PRO A 164 -1.28 2.85 -11.54
N PRO A 165 -0.14 3.12 -10.89
CA PRO A 165 -0.02 3.18 -9.44
C PRO A 165 -1.06 4.11 -8.80
N CYS A 166 -1.81 3.61 -7.81
CA CYS A 166 -2.73 4.42 -7.00
C CYS A 166 -1.95 5.20 -5.93
N HIS A 167 -1.18 4.51 -5.09
CA HIS A 167 -0.20 5.12 -4.21
C HIS A 167 1.10 5.34 -4.99
N TYR A 168 1.48 6.60 -5.16
CA TYR A 168 2.51 6.94 -6.13
C TYR A 168 3.72 7.65 -5.55
N SER A 169 3.63 8.19 -4.33
CA SER A 169 4.76 8.84 -3.67
C SER A 169 4.77 8.50 -2.18
N PHE A 170 5.93 8.15 -1.68
CA PHE A 170 6.16 7.89 -0.26
C PHE A 170 7.40 8.63 0.20
N GLN A 171 7.23 9.64 1.05
CA GLN A 171 8.31 10.42 1.64
C GLN A 171 8.52 10.01 3.09
N ILE A 172 9.78 9.96 3.53
CA ILE A 172 10.15 9.68 4.91
C ILE A 172 10.82 10.92 5.51
N ILE A 173 10.40 11.28 6.71
CA ILE A 173 10.95 12.38 7.49
C ILE A 173 11.35 11.84 8.85
N VAL A 174 12.51 12.26 9.34
CA VAL A 174 13.02 11.93 10.68
C VAL A 174 13.03 13.19 11.52
N ASP A 175 12.52 13.09 12.75
CA ASP A 175 12.56 14.19 13.72
C ASP A 175 13.79 14.13 14.65
N SER A 176 13.93 15.11 15.54
CA SER A 176 15.04 15.21 16.50
C SER A 176 15.07 14.10 17.56
N HIS A 177 14.05 13.28 17.64
CA HIS A 177 13.94 12.13 18.56
C HIS A 177 14.17 10.80 17.84
N ASP A 178 14.73 10.84 16.62
CA ASP A 178 15.00 9.66 15.79
C ASP A 178 13.73 8.87 15.42
N ARG A 179 12.59 9.57 15.26
CA ARG A 179 11.30 8.99 14.90
C ARG A 179 11.01 9.18 13.43
N LEU A 180 10.56 8.09 12.79
CA LEU A 180 10.17 8.06 11.38
C LEU A 180 8.70 8.44 11.21
N THR A 181 8.43 9.47 10.42
CA THR A 181 7.12 9.75 9.86
C THR A 181 7.14 9.45 8.36
N GLY A 182 6.26 8.55 7.92
CA GLY A 182 6.01 8.30 6.49
C GLY A 182 4.86 9.14 5.99
N ILE A 183 5.02 9.80 4.85
CA ILE A 183 3.97 10.57 4.17
C ILE A 183 3.65 9.87 2.86
N LEU A 184 2.51 9.19 2.83
CA LEU A 184 1.99 8.51 1.65
C LEU A 184 1.07 9.43 0.87
N THR A 185 1.27 9.52 -0.45
CA THR A 185 0.35 10.22 -1.36
C THR A 185 -0.24 9.22 -2.36
N GLN A 186 -1.56 9.17 -2.39
CA GLN A 186 -2.35 8.29 -3.23
C GLN A 186 -3.30 9.11 -4.09
N ARG A 187 -3.29 8.88 -5.44
CA ARG A 187 -4.13 9.63 -6.37
C ARG A 187 -5.61 9.22 -6.34
N SER A 188 -5.88 7.97 -5.97
CA SER A 188 -7.22 7.38 -5.96
C SER A 188 -7.27 6.25 -4.96
N GLY A 189 -8.32 6.18 -4.14
CA GLY A 189 -8.46 5.19 -3.10
C GLY A 189 -9.89 4.71 -2.87
N ASP A 190 -10.15 3.41 -3.18
CA ASP A 190 -11.31 2.69 -2.64
C ASP A 190 -11.13 2.59 -1.11
N TRP A 191 -11.99 3.28 -0.38
CA TRP A 191 -11.79 3.45 1.07
C TRP A 191 -11.92 2.13 1.81
N LEU A 192 -12.86 1.27 1.40
CA LEU A 192 -13.06 -0.01 2.08
C LEU A 192 -12.02 -1.07 1.75
N LEU A 193 -11.50 -1.11 0.53
CA LEU A 193 -10.55 -2.15 0.11
C LEU A 193 -9.10 -1.63 0.09
N GLY A 194 -8.81 -0.70 -0.82
CA GLY A 194 -7.44 -0.26 -1.07
C GLY A 194 -6.86 0.59 0.06
N VAL A 195 -7.56 1.66 0.48
CA VAL A 195 -7.05 2.61 1.48
C VAL A 195 -6.75 1.92 2.80
N SER A 196 -7.68 1.09 3.29
CA SER A 196 -7.47 0.36 4.54
C SER A 196 -6.28 -0.60 4.47
N ALA A 197 -6.05 -1.27 3.34
CA ALA A 197 -4.89 -2.14 3.13
C ALA A 197 -3.59 -1.34 3.04
N ASN A 198 -3.59 -0.21 2.31
CA ASN A 198 -2.41 0.63 2.13
C ASN A 198 -1.91 1.26 3.44
N ILE A 199 -2.81 1.56 4.38
CA ILE A 199 -2.43 2.07 5.71
C ILE A 199 -1.50 1.08 6.42
N PHE A 200 -1.87 -0.18 6.55
CA PHE A 200 -1.01 -1.13 7.25
C PHE A 200 0.13 -1.69 6.38
N PHE A 201 0.01 -1.67 5.05
CA PHE A 201 1.13 -1.95 4.14
C PHE A 201 2.30 -0.99 4.38
N TYR A 202 2.05 0.33 4.31
CA TYR A 202 3.10 1.33 4.50
C TYR A 202 3.54 1.45 5.96
N SER A 203 2.68 1.14 6.91
CA SER A 203 3.09 1.04 8.31
C SER A 203 4.06 -0.12 8.54
N ALA A 204 3.80 -1.30 7.95
CA ALA A 204 4.75 -2.42 8.00
C ALA A 204 6.08 -2.06 7.32
N PHE A 205 6.04 -1.37 6.20
CA PHE A 205 7.24 -0.89 5.52
C PHE A 205 8.05 0.07 6.40
N LEU A 206 7.40 0.99 7.13
CA LEU A 206 8.08 1.85 8.12
C LEU A 206 8.73 1.05 9.26
N TYR A 207 8.09 -0.01 9.75
CA TYR A 207 8.69 -0.90 10.74
C TYR A 207 9.95 -1.60 10.21
N MET A 208 9.90 -2.11 8.97
CA MET A 208 11.07 -2.70 8.32
C MET A 208 12.21 -1.68 8.17
N ILE A 209 11.90 -0.47 7.68
CA ILE A 209 12.88 0.62 7.54
C ILE A 209 13.46 0.99 8.90
N GLY A 210 12.63 1.17 9.92
CA GLY A 210 13.06 1.48 11.28
C GLY A 210 14.04 0.44 11.82
N GLN A 211 13.72 -0.85 11.68
CA GLN A 211 14.60 -1.93 12.13
C GLN A 211 15.94 -1.95 11.38
N GLN A 212 15.95 -1.64 10.07
CA GLN A 212 17.18 -1.65 9.26
C GLN A 212 18.06 -0.40 9.47
N THR A 213 17.50 0.68 10.01
CA THR A 213 18.20 1.96 10.19
C THR A 213 18.44 2.33 11.63
N GLY A 214 17.83 1.61 12.60
CA GLY A 214 17.89 1.93 14.02
C GLY A 214 17.00 3.10 14.44
N LEU A 215 16.05 3.50 13.57
CA LEU A 215 15.11 4.60 13.80
C LEU A 215 13.76 4.05 14.29
N THR A 216 12.99 4.85 15.02
CA THR A 216 11.70 4.43 15.58
C THR A 216 10.54 4.75 14.65
N PRO A 217 9.77 3.77 14.15
CA PRO A 217 8.52 4.04 13.43
C PRO A 217 7.56 4.81 14.34
N PHE A 218 7.00 5.92 13.86
CA PHE A 218 6.22 6.80 14.70
C PHE A 218 4.83 7.10 14.15
N GLU A 219 4.75 7.53 12.89
CA GLU A 219 3.49 7.96 12.31
C GLU A 219 3.44 7.67 10.81
N LEU A 220 2.28 7.29 10.32
CA LEU A 220 1.93 7.33 8.91
C LEU A 220 0.93 8.46 8.67
N VAL A 221 1.26 9.38 7.77
CA VAL A 221 0.35 10.39 7.22
C VAL A 221 -0.07 9.92 5.83
N HIS A 222 -1.36 9.77 5.60
CA HIS A 222 -1.88 9.27 4.33
C HIS A 222 -2.77 10.30 3.65
N ASN A 223 -2.32 10.83 2.51
CA ASN A 223 -3.03 11.77 1.67
C ASN A 223 -3.69 11.02 0.51
N VAL A 224 -5.00 11.14 0.35
CA VAL A 224 -5.76 10.49 -0.74
C VAL A 224 -6.50 11.56 -1.54
N SER A 225 -6.15 11.72 -2.82
CA SER A 225 -6.72 12.77 -3.68
C SER A 225 -8.18 12.49 -4.05
N ASP A 226 -8.48 11.33 -4.66
CA ASP A 226 -9.84 10.87 -4.94
C ASP A 226 -10.20 9.77 -3.94
N SER A 227 -10.74 10.18 -2.81
CA SER A 227 -11.21 9.28 -1.74
C SER A 227 -12.63 8.84 -2.05
N HIS A 228 -12.88 7.55 -2.22
CA HIS A 228 -14.20 7.11 -2.65
C HIS A 228 -14.67 5.79 -2.05
N VAL A 229 -15.98 5.60 -2.08
CA VAL A 229 -16.70 4.36 -1.82
C VAL A 229 -17.55 4.07 -3.05
N TYR A 230 -17.49 2.85 -3.59
CA TYR A 230 -18.38 2.45 -4.67
C TYR A 230 -19.82 2.34 -4.18
N VAL A 231 -20.82 2.71 -5.01
CA VAL A 231 -22.23 2.69 -4.60
C VAL A 231 -22.71 1.31 -4.17
N ASN A 232 -22.16 0.25 -4.74
CA ASN A 232 -22.45 -1.14 -4.35
C ASN A 232 -21.74 -1.58 -3.04
N GLN A 233 -20.92 -0.71 -2.45
CA GLN A 233 -20.22 -0.94 -1.18
C GLN A 233 -20.86 -0.17 -0.01
N LEU A 234 -21.86 0.70 -0.26
CA LEU A 234 -22.43 1.59 0.75
C LEU A 234 -23.03 0.83 1.96
N ASP A 235 -23.68 -0.30 1.72
CA ASP A 235 -24.21 -1.13 2.81
C ASP A 235 -23.09 -1.68 3.69
N ALA A 236 -21.99 -2.15 3.07
CA ALA A 236 -20.82 -2.63 3.80
C ALA A 236 -20.12 -1.50 4.59
N ALA A 237 -20.05 -0.30 4.02
CA ALA A 237 -19.50 0.88 4.69
C ALA A 237 -20.33 1.29 5.91
N ASN A 238 -21.65 1.34 5.75
CA ASN A 238 -22.58 1.64 6.85
C ASN A 238 -22.55 0.56 7.94
N GLU A 239 -22.45 -0.72 7.56
CA GLU A 239 -22.28 -1.81 8.52
C GLU A 239 -20.96 -1.64 9.31
N TYR A 240 -19.86 -1.33 8.62
CA TYR A 240 -18.56 -1.11 9.23
C TYR A 240 -18.62 0.02 10.28
N LEU A 241 -19.19 1.17 9.94
CA LEU A 241 -19.27 2.32 10.84
C LEU A 241 -20.17 2.09 12.06
N LYS A 242 -21.20 1.24 11.96
CA LYS A 242 -22.07 0.87 13.08
C LYS A 242 -21.43 -0.07 14.10
N ARG A 243 -20.33 -0.76 13.71
CA ARG A 243 -19.65 -1.71 14.60
C ARG A 243 -18.82 -0.98 15.66
N PRO A 244 -18.70 -1.52 16.89
CA PRO A 244 -17.90 -0.90 17.93
C PRO A 244 -16.41 -0.82 17.57
N GLU A 245 -15.73 0.17 18.13
CA GLU A 245 -14.27 0.23 18.11
C GLU A 245 -13.71 -0.93 18.94
N ILE A 246 -12.74 -1.65 18.36
CA ILE A 246 -11.97 -2.70 19.02
C ILE A 246 -10.51 -2.23 19.01
N ASP A 247 -9.80 -2.45 20.09
CA ASP A 247 -8.40 -2.04 20.21
C ASP A 247 -7.56 -2.54 19.02
N SER A 248 -6.68 -1.69 18.57
CA SER A 248 -5.74 -2.02 17.48
C SER A 248 -4.68 -3.00 18.00
N PRO A 249 -4.24 -3.96 17.18
CA PRO A 249 -3.20 -4.92 17.51
C PRO A 249 -1.82 -4.26 17.57
N ARG A 250 -0.81 -5.08 17.81
CA ARG A 250 0.61 -4.71 17.70
C ARG A 250 1.29 -5.57 16.65
N LEU A 251 2.31 -5.02 16.01
CA LEU A 251 3.20 -5.75 15.12
C LEU A 251 4.51 -6.06 15.84
N ILE A 252 4.87 -7.33 15.92
CA ILE A 252 6.21 -7.79 16.26
C ILE A 252 6.90 -8.17 14.97
N LEU A 253 8.00 -7.47 14.65
CA LEU A 253 8.80 -7.74 13.46
C LEU A 253 10.10 -8.40 13.87
N ARG A 254 10.35 -9.64 13.42
CA ARG A 254 11.62 -10.34 13.65
C ARG A 254 12.74 -9.69 12.86
N LYS A 255 13.96 -9.73 13.39
CA LYS A 255 15.11 -9.08 12.76
C LYS A 255 15.57 -9.88 11.53
N ALA A 256 15.60 -9.21 10.38
CA ALA A 256 16.16 -9.73 9.15
C ALA A 256 17.57 -9.15 8.88
N LYS A 257 18.33 -9.80 7.98
CA LYS A 257 19.69 -9.39 7.61
C LYS A 257 19.68 -8.02 6.93
N ASP A 258 18.77 -7.81 6.02
CA ASP A 258 18.56 -6.56 5.27
C ASP A 258 17.08 -6.40 4.90
N ILE A 259 16.75 -5.27 4.25
CA ILE A 259 15.37 -4.92 3.89
C ILE A 259 14.71 -5.91 2.93
N PHE A 260 15.48 -6.68 2.17
CA PHE A 260 15.01 -7.65 1.18
C PHE A 260 14.98 -9.10 1.67
N SER A 261 15.48 -9.32 2.88
CA SER A 261 15.60 -10.67 3.47
C SER A 261 14.42 -11.07 4.35
N TYR A 262 13.41 -10.20 4.50
CA TYR A 262 12.21 -10.52 5.26
C TYR A 262 11.35 -11.57 4.56
N THR A 263 10.71 -12.41 5.37
CA THR A 263 9.73 -13.42 4.97
C THR A 263 8.40 -13.17 5.70
N LEU A 264 7.33 -13.85 5.29
CA LEU A 264 6.04 -13.74 5.96
C LEU A 264 6.07 -14.18 7.44
N ASP A 265 6.99 -15.06 7.80
CA ASP A 265 7.14 -15.56 9.17
C ASP A 265 7.80 -14.55 10.11
N ASP A 266 8.35 -13.45 9.56
CA ASP A 266 8.96 -12.39 10.36
C ASP A 266 7.93 -11.37 10.88
N PHE A 267 6.68 -11.43 10.37
CA PHE A 267 5.59 -10.55 10.76
C PHE A 267 4.60 -11.27 11.68
N GLU A 268 4.60 -10.92 12.95
CA GLU A 268 3.66 -11.45 13.93
C GLU A 268 2.72 -10.35 14.41
N ILE A 269 1.41 -10.53 14.17
CA ILE A 269 0.37 -9.62 14.67
C ILE A 269 -0.17 -10.20 15.98
N VAL A 270 0.03 -9.48 17.08
CA VAL A 270 -0.43 -9.85 18.41
C VAL A 270 -1.63 -9.01 18.83
N ASP A 271 -2.51 -9.59 19.64
CA ASP A 271 -3.73 -8.96 20.13
C ASP A 271 -4.74 -8.57 19.02
N TYR A 272 -4.73 -9.27 17.88
CA TYR A 272 -5.67 -9.03 16.78
C TYR A 272 -6.98 -9.79 17.00
N ASN A 273 -7.97 -9.12 17.57
CA ASN A 273 -9.30 -9.65 17.89
C ASN A 273 -10.40 -8.94 17.07
N PRO A 274 -10.39 -9.04 15.74
CA PRO A 274 -11.33 -8.32 14.89
C PRO A 274 -12.74 -8.89 14.97
N LEU A 275 -13.73 -8.07 14.67
CA LEU A 275 -15.07 -8.53 14.40
C LEU A 275 -15.14 -9.32 13.09
N ALA A 276 -16.25 -10.06 12.89
CA ALA A 276 -16.45 -10.89 11.71
C ALA A 276 -16.22 -10.11 10.38
N SER A 277 -15.81 -10.82 9.34
CA SER A 277 -15.63 -10.23 8.00
C SER A 277 -16.90 -9.55 7.51
N ILE A 278 -16.75 -8.47 6.75
CA ILE A 278 -17.80 -7.86 5.95
C ILE A 278 -17.47 -8.16 4.49
N LYS A 279 -18.46 -8.67 3.75
CA LYS A 279 -18.30 -8.88 2.31
C LYS A 279 -18.35 -7.54 1.58
N VAL A 280 -17.26 -7.16 0.93
CA VAL A 280 -17.15 -5.92 0.16
C VAL A 280 -17.03 -6.29 -1.32
N PRO A 281 -17.95 -5.82 -2.18
CA PRO A 281 -17.83 -6.03 -3.63
C PRO A 281 -16.58 -5.36 -4.20
N VAL A 282 -15.92 -6.03 -5.15
CA VAL A 282 -14.79 -5.47 -5.89
C VAL A 282 -15.31 -4.90 -7.21
N ALA A 283 -14.96 -3.66 -7.54
CA ALA A 283 -15.21 -3.05 -8.85
C ALA A 283 -13.88 -3.06 -9.65
N ILE A 284 -13.88 -3.70 -10.83
CA ILE A 284 -12.70 -3.89 -11.70
C ILE A 284 -12.90 -3.19 -13.04
#